data_a97ce6669aa68dea85c40fbf8202a8b0
#
_entry.id   a97ce6669aa68dea85c40fbf8202a8b0
#
_cell.length_a   1.000
_cell.length_b   1.000
_cell.length_c   1.000
_cell.angle_alpha   90.00
_cell.angle_beta   90.00
_cell.angle_gamma   90.00
#
_symmetry.space_group_name_H-M   'P 1'
#
loop_
_entity.id
_entity.type
_entity.pdbx_description
1 polymer ?
#
loop_
_entity_poly.entity_id
_entity_poly.type
_entity_poly.pdbx_seq_one_letter_code
_entity_poly.pdbx_strand_id
1 'polypeptide(L)'
;MIDSIKRMTDEISGILDGKLCGIWLFGSVVFDDFKLGWSDIDFIALSDVQITEGQAEELLMLRQRLSENEPTNPYYRLFEGIIANKSEYLQNSYSKLVYWGTSGQRITNSLAIDVFSRFELSKYGVPVCGAKDCSIFEEPCRDDILSAVWSHYETIRKYAKQTDPTLYSCGWLLDIARCIYTLRYNDVIAKTQAGVWALENHIFQDEAPLMRALEIRRAPSEIPSEFKSREDIKRWLTELGP
;
A
#
# COMPACT_ATOMS: atom_id res chain seq x y z
N MET A 1 14.76 -7.51 -1.77
CA MET A 1 13.80 -6.43 -2.08
C MET A 1 14.35 -5.44 -3.10
N ILE A 2 15.46 -4.78 -2.87
CA ILE A 2 16.01 -3.77 -3.80
C ILE A 2 16.20 -4.31 -5.22
N ASP A 3 16.79 -5.50 -5.38
CA ASP A 3 16.97 -6.11 -6.70
C ASP A 3 15.64 -6.44 -7.37
N SER A 4 14.61 -6.82 -6.59
CA SER A 4 13.27 -7.07 -7.12
C SER A 4 12.58 -5.79 -7.58
N ILE A 5 12.77 -4.68 -6.85
CA ILE A 5 12.28 -3.36 -7.26
C ILE A 5 12.97 -2.94 -8.57
N LYS A 6 14.29 -3.05 -8.64
CA LYS A 6 15.05 -2.74 -9.85
C LYS A 6 14.57 -3.58 -11.03
N ARG A 7 14.49 -4.91 -10.86
CA ARG A 7 14.02 -5.81 -11.90
C ARG A 7 12.62 -5.46 -12.38
N MET A 8 11.67 -5.22 -11.47
CA MET A 8 10.31 -4.82 -11.83
C MET A 8 10.29 -3.50 -12.61
N THR A 9 11.08 -2.52 -12.17
CA THR A 9 11.23 -1.22 -12.83
C THR A 9 11.77 -1.36 -14.26
N ASP A 10 12.82 -2.17 -14.44
CA ASP A 10 13.44 -2.41 -15.74
C ASP A 10 12.45 -3.10 -16.71
N GLU A 11 11.68 -4.08 -16.22
CA GLU A 11 10.67 -4.77 -17.04
C GLU A 11 9.50 -3.84 -17.42
N ILE A 12 8.98 -3.04 -16.50
CA ILE A 12 7.93 -2.04 -16.80
C ILE A 12 8.46 -1.05 -17.87
N SER A 13 9.66 -0.54 -17.69
CA SER A 13 10.29 0.38 -18.65
C SER A 13 10.47 -0.26 -20.02
N GLY A 14 10.90 -1.53 -20.08
CA GLY A 14 11.05 -2.29 -21.31
C GLY A 14 9.73 -2.45 -22.06
N ILE A 15 8.66 -2.86 -21.39
CA ILE A 15 7.31 -3.01 -21.99
C ILE A 15 6.79 -1.67 -22.52
N LEU A 16 7.12 -0.57 -21.87
CA LEU A 16 6.72 0.78 -22.29
C LEU A 16 7.71 1.43 -23.29
N ASP A 17 8.62 0.67 -23.90
CA ASP A 17 9.62 1.14 -24.88
C ASP A 17 10.48 2.31 -24.35
N GLY A 18 10.74 2.35 -23.04
CA GLY A 18 11.46 3.45 -22.40
C GLY A 18 10.70 4.78 -22.34
N LYS A 19 9.42 4.82 -22.76
CA LYS A 19 8.57 6.03 -22.72
C LYS A 19 7.90 6.22 -21.37
N LEU A 20 8.70 6.14 -20.34
CA LEU A 20 8.27 6.23 -18.96
C LEU A 20 8.58 7.62 -18.41
N CYS A 21 7.59 8.36 -17.96
CA CYS A 21 7.79 9.59 -17.19
C CYS A 21 8.53 9.27 -15.89
N GLY A 22 8.07 8.29 -15.16
CA GLY A 22 8.73 7.82 -13.95
C GLY A 22 7.99 6.71 -13.24
N ILE A 23 8.69 6.11 -12.28
CA ILE A 23 8.14 5.19 -11.28
C ILE A 23 8.51 5.72 -9.90
N TRP A 24 7.53 5.80 -9.02
CA TRP A 24 7.69 6.23 -7.63
C TRP A 24 7.18 5.15 -6.70
N LEU A 25 7.93 4.92 -5.62
CA LEU A 25 7.47 4.12 -4.48
C LEU A 25 6.88 5.02 -3.41
N PHE A 26 5.94 4.49 -2.66
CA PHE A 26 5.35 5.14 -1.48
C PHE A 26 4.99 4.09 -0.42
N GLY A 27 4.24 4.47 0.61
CA GLY A 27 3.81 3.51 1.63
C GLY A 27 4.94 2.99 2.52
N SER A 28 4.78 1.76 2.98
CA SER A 28 5.63 1.16 4.02
C SER A 28 7.11 1.06 3.64
N VAL A 29 7.43 0.90 2.37
CA VAL A 29 8.82 0.81 1.88
C VAL A 29 9.55 2.13 2.08
N VAL A 30 8.87 3.24 1.87
CA VAL A 30 9.45 4.59 1.96
C VAL A 30 9.61 5.05 3.41
N PHE A 31 8.73 4.58 4.29
CA PHE A 31 8.78 4.89 5.72
C PHE A 31 9.66 3.96 6.55
N ASP A 32 10.45 3.09 5.93
CA ASP A 32 11.26 2.05 6.62
C ASP A 32 10.41 1.16 7.56
N ASP A 33 9.15 0.95 7.18
CA ASP A 33 8.18 0.14 7.93
C ASP A 33 7.67 -1.08 7.15
N PHE A 34 8.41 -1.49 6.10
CA PHE A 34 8.08 -2.68 5.35
C PHE A 34 8.27 -3.94 6.21
N LYS A 35 7.23 -4.79 6.26
CA LYS A 35 7.23 -6.07 6.98
C LYS A 35 6.82 -7.18 6.02
N LEU A 36 7.76 -8.06 5.69
CA LEU A 36 7.47 -9.22 4.84
C LEU A 36 6.38 -10.08 5.49
N GLY A 37 5.36 -10.44 4.70
CA GLY A 37 4.18 -11.17 5.17
C GLY A 37 3.03 -10.29 5.65
N TRP A 38 3.25 -8.95 5.69
CA TRP A 38 2.21 -7.98 6.02
C TRP A 38 2.11 -6.85 4.99
N SER A 39 3.25 -6.32 4.55
CA SER A 39 3.32 -5.11 3.73
C SER A 39 3.36 -5.43 2.25
N ASP A 40 2.75 -4.55 1.46
CA ASP A 40 2.88 -4.49 0.03
C ASP A 40 4.00 -3.51 -0.37
N ILE A 41 4.46 -3.59 -1.61
CA ILE A 41 5.39 -2.65 -2.24
C ILE A 41 4.55 -1.71 -3.10
N ASP A 42 4.17 -0.58 -2.51
CA ASP A 42 3.29 0.41 -3.13
C ASP A 42 4.04 1.22 -4.18
N PHE A 43 3.47 1.34 -5.38
CA PHE A 43 4.10 2.10 -6.47
C PHE A 43 3.08 2.76 -7.40
N ILE A 44 3.56 3.79 -8.11
CA ILE A 44 2.90 4.35 -9.28
C ILE A 44 3.90 4.45 -10.43
N ALA A 45 3.50 4.02 -11.62
CA ALA A 45 4.28 4.17 -12.85
C ALA A 45 3.48 5.00 -13.86
N LEU A 46 4.08 6.05 -14.38
CA LEU A 46 3.44 6.95 -15.33
C LEU A 46 4.18 6.96 -16.66
N SER A 47 3.45 6.69 -17.74
CA SER A 47 3.96 6.74 -19.11
C SER A 47 3.74 8.12 -19.73
N ASP A 48 4.69 8.61 -20.51
CA ASP A 48 4.54 9.84 -21.29
C ASP A 48 3.62 9.69 -22.51
N VAL A 49 3.32 8.46 -22.89
CA VAL A 49 2.46 8.14 -24.04
C VAL A 49 1.32 7.21 -23.63
N GLN A 50 0.29 7.12 -24.45
CA GLN A 50 -0.81 6.17 -24.25
C GLN A 50 -0.30 4.72 -24.23
N ILE A 51 -0.79 3.94 -23.28
CA ILE A 51 -0.49 2.52 -23.16
C ILE A 51 -1.33 1.76 -24.21
N THR A 52 -0.67 1.05 -25.10
CA THR A 52 -1.35 0.22 -26.11
C THR A 52 -2.01 -1.01 -25.48
N GLU A 53 -2.91 -1.68 -26.20
CA GLU A 53 -3.56 -2.91 -25.71
C GLU A 53 -2.53 -4.00 -25.40
N GLY A 54 -1.61 -4.26 -26.31
CA GLY A 54 -0.56 -5.25 -26.11
C GLY A 54 0.34 -4.94 -24.89
N GLN A 55 0.75 -3.68 -24.72
CA GLN A 55 1.52 -3.26 -23.55
C GLN A 55 0.72 -3.45 -22.25
N ALA A 56 -0.58 -3.13 -22.26
CA ALA A 56 -1.43 -3.32 -21.07
C ALA A 56 -1.56 -4.80 -20.70
N GLU A 57 -1.70 -5.69 -21.69
CA GLU A 57 -1.74 -7.14 -21.47
C GLU A 57 -0.40 -7.68 -20.94
N GLU A 58 0.72 -7.24 -21.51
CA GLU A 58 2.05 -7.62 -21.02
C GLU A 58 2.29 -7.15 -19.59
N LEU A 59 1.93 -5.90 -19.27
CA LEU A 59 2.00 -5.35 -17.91
C LEU A 59 1.09 -6.11 -16.95
N LEU A 60 -0.11 -6.48 -17.39
CA LEU A 60 -1.04 -7.27 -16.58
C LEU A 60 -0.42 -8.60 -16.14
N MET A 61 0.31 -9.26 -17.03
CA MET A 61 0.92 -10.57 -16.79
C MET A 61 2.31 -10.51 -16.14
N LEU A 62 2.93 -9.32 -16.08
CA LEU A 62 4.33 -9.18 -15.67
C LEU A 62 4.59 -9.69 -14.24
N ARG A 63 3.76 -9.29 -13.28
CA ARG A 63 3.91 -9.68 -11.87
C ARG A 63 3.84 -11.21 -11.70
N GLN A 64 2.92 -11.85 -12.39
CA GLN A 64 2.76 -13.29 -12.40
C GLN A 64 3.97 -13.98 -13.04
N ARG A 65 4.39 -13.52 -14.22
CA ARG A 65 5.55 -14.05 -14.96
C ARG A 65 6.83 -14.02 -14.13
N LEU A 66 7.11 -12.90 -13.45
CA LEU A 66 8.30 -12.78 -12.59
C LEU A 66 8.22 -13.72 -11.39
N SER A 67 7.03 -13.87 -10.78
CA SER A 67 6.83 -14.79 -9.66
C SER A 67 6.99 -16.25 -10.07
N GLU A 68 6.60 -16.62 -11.28
CA GLU A 68 6.77 -17.98 -11.81
C GLU A 68 8.23 -18.28 -12.18
N ASN A 69 8.94 -17.30 -12.72
CA ASN A 69 10.36 -17.44 -13.08
C ASN A 69 11.26 -17.51 -11.85
N GLU A 70 10.91 -16.86 -10.77
CA GLU A 70 11.66 -16.83 -9.50
C GLU A 70 10.73 -17.16 -8.32
N PRO A 71 10.27 -18.43 -8.18
CA PRO A 71 9.24 -18.79 -7.21
C PRO A 71 9.69 -18.67 -5.74
N THR A 72 10.98 -18.62 -5.48
CA THR A 72 11.56 -18.40 -4.15
C THR A 72 11.67 -16.92 -3.77
N ASN A 73 11.47 -16.00 -4.71
CA ASN A 73 11.47 -14.57 -4.47
C ASN A 73 10.10 -14.13 -3.94
N PRO A 74 10.00 -13.68 -2.68
CA PRO A 74 8.72 -13.36 -2.08
C PRO A 74 8.16 -11.99 -2.55
N TYR A 75 8.99 -11.15 -3.18
CA TYR A 75 8.67 -9.73 -3.38
C TYR A 75 7.82 -9.45 -4.62
N TYR A 76 7.93 -10.21 -5.71
CA TYR A 76 7.18 -9.88 -6.94
C TYR A 76 5.67 -9.87 -6.76
N ARG A 77 5.14 -10.71 -5.86
CA ARG A 77 3.70 -10.78 -5.57
C ARG A 77 3.21 -9.61 -4.74
N LEU A 78 4.13 -8.86 -4.11
CA LEU A 78 3.81 -7.78 -3.17
C LEU A 78 3.71 -6.41 -3.84
N PHE A 79 4.02 -6.30 -5.14
CA PHE A 79 3.84 -5.04 -5.85
C PHE A 79 2.35 -4.70 -5.97
N GLU A 80 1.96 -3.56 -5.40
CA GLU A 80 0.62 -3.01 -5.48
C GLU A 80 0.65 -1.59 -6.01
N GLY A 81 -0.17 -1.28 -7.01
CA GLY A 81 -0.18 0.06 -7.60
C GLY A 81 -0.82 0.13 -8.97
N ILE A 82 -0.52 1.22 -9.65
CA ILE A 82 -1.03 1.50 -11.00
C ILE A 82 0.06 1.81 -12.00
N ILE A 83 -0.23 1.48 -13.25
CA ILE A 83 0.56 1.87 -14.42
C ILE A 83 -0.40 2.58 -15.36
N ALA A 84 -0.19 3.87 -15.62
CA ALA A 84 -1.12 4.73 -16.33
C ALA A 84 -0.42 5.74 -17.23
N ASN A 85 -1.16 6.37 -18.14
CA ASN A 85 -0.68 7.54 -18.86
C ASN A 85 -0.67 8.76 -17.94
N LYS A 86 0.41 9.56 -17.96
CA LYS A 86 0.60 10.75 -17.12
C LYS A 86 -0.51 11.79 -17.32
N SER A 87 -0.87 12.08 -18.57
CA SER A 87 -1.88 13.11 -18.84
C SER A 87 -3.25 12.68 -18.34
N GLU A 88 -3.58 11.39 -18.46
CA GLU A 88 -4.82 10.82 -17.94
C GLU A 88 -4.85 10.80 -16.41
N TYR A 89 -3.70 10.51 -15.78
CA TYR A 89 -3.54 10.60 -14.33
C TYR A 89 -3.83 12.02 -13.82
N LEU A 90 -3.22 13.03 -14.44
CA LEU A 90 -3.44 14.44 -14.05
C LEU A 90 -4.87 14.91 -14.26
N GLN A 91 -5.59 14.35 -15.23
CA GLN A 91 -7.00 14.66 -15.50
C GLN A 91 -7.96 13.79 -14.69
N ASN A 92 -7.45 12.80 -13.94
CA ASN A 92 -8.22 11.76 -13.26
C ASN A 92 -9.27 11.12 -14.21
N SER A 93 -8.86 10.89 -15.45
CA SER A 93 -9.73 10.36 -16.51
C SER A 93 -8.94 9.43 -17.41
N TYR A 94 -9.16 8.15 -17.27
CA TYR A 94 -8.39 7.10 -17.91
C TYR A 94 -9.16 6.48 -19.06
N SER A 95 -8.52 6.37 -20.22
CA SER A 95 -8.96 5.45 -21.26
C SER A 95 -8.60 4.01 -20.88
N LYS A 96 -7.41 3.84 -20.29
CA LYS A 96 -6.87 2.56 -19.85
C LYS A 96 -5.76 2.75 -18.81
N LEU A 97 -5.80 1.92 -17.77
CA LEU A 97 -4.69 1.75 -16.84
C LEU A 97 -4.58 0.28 -16.43
N VAL A 98 -3.40 -0.11 -15.98
CA VAL A 98 -3.18 -1.44 -15.39
C VAL A 98 -3.10 -1.28 -13.88
N TYR A 99 -3.94 -2.03 -13.17
CA TYR A 99 -3.96 -2.08 -11.70
C TYR A 99 -3.44 -3.43 -11.21
N TRP A 100 -2.54 -3.38 -10.26
CA TRP A 100 -2.11 -4.52 -9.46
C TRP A 100 -2.50 -4.29 -8.00
N GLY A 101 -3.20 -5.22 -7.41
CA GLY A 101 -3.63 -5.14 -6.01
C GLY A 101 -3.78 -6.50 -5.36
N THR A 102 -4.08 -6.50 -4.08
CA THR A 102 -4.36 -7.70 -3.29
C THR A 102 -5.60 -8.44 -3.78
N SER A 103 -6.57 -7.71 -4.35
CA SER A 103 -7.79 -8.28 -4.98
C SER A 103 -7.56 -8.82 -6.39
N GLY A 104 -6.32 -8.88 -6.86
CA GLY A 104 -5.94 -9.30 -8.19
C GLY A 104 -5.45 -8.17 -9.07
N GLN A 105 -5.23 -8.49 -10.33
CA GLN A 105 -4.74 -7.52 -11.34
C GLN A 105 -5.77 -7.41 -12.46
N ARG A 106 -5.91 -6.19 -13.02
CA ARG A 106 -6.87 -5.92 -14.09
C ARG A 106 -6.47 -4.71 -14.92
N ILE A 107 -6.93 -4.71 -16.16
CA ILE A 107 -6.99 -3.50 -16.99
C ILE A 107 -8.34 -2.85 -16.71
N THR A 108 -8.33 -1.54 -16.45
CA THR A 108 -9.55 -0.77 -16.15
C THR A 108 -9.42 0.67 -16.65
N ASN A 109 -10.51 1.36 -16.74
CA ASN A 109 -10.58 2.79 -17.06
C ASN A 109 -11.08 3.63 -15.87
N SER A 110 -11.28 3.00 -14.73
CA SER A 110 -11.80 3.67 -13.54
C SER A 110 -11.05 3.18 -12.30
N LEU A 111 -10.24 4.05 -11.74
CA LEU A 111 -9.61 3.86 -10.44
C LEU A 111 -9.33 5.23 -9.83
N ALA A 112 -9.67 5.39 -8.57
CA ALA A 112 -9.25 6.54 -7.78
C ALA A 112 -8.12 6.10 -6.84
N ILE A 113 -6.98 6.81 -6.89
CA ILE A 113 -5.95 6.69 -5.86
C ILE A 113 -6.52 7.36 -4.61
N ASP A 114 -6.48 6.65 -3.50
CA ASP A 114 -7.00 7.18 -2.25
C ASP A 114 -6.18 8.39 -1.75
N VAL A 115 -6.81 9.18 -0.88
CA VAL A 115 -6.23 10.45 -0.41
C VAL A 115 -4.94 10.24 0.38
N PHE A 116 -4.85 9.16 1.17
CA PHE A 116 -3.63 8.88 1.94
C PHE A 116 -2.47 8.52 1.01
N SER A 117 -2.69 7.68 0.00
CA SER A 117 -1.69 7.35 -1.03
C SER A 117 -1.24 8.59 -1.80
N ARG A 118 -2.16 9.51 -2.15
CA ARG A 118 -1.78 10.79 -2.77
C ARG A 118 -0.92 11.65 -1.84
N PHE A 119 -1.26 11.68 -0.55
CA PHE A 119 -0.50 12.43 0.45
C PHE A 119 0.91 11.85 0.63
N GLU A 120 1.03 10.52 0.73
CA GLU A 120 2.31 9.84 0.82
C GLU A 120 3.17 10.08 -0.43
N LEU A 121 2.58 9.98 -1.63
CA LEU A 121 3.27 10.27 -2.89
C LEU A 121 3.77 11.71 -2.97
N SER A 122 2.94 12.70 -2.62
CA SER A 122 3.30 14.11 -2.75
C SER A 122 4.42 14.53 -1.81
N LYS A 123 4.45 14.01 -0.57
CA LYS A 123 5.44 14.37 0.44
C LYS A 123 6.65 13.44 0.51
N TYR A 124 6.43 12.16 0.33
CA TYR A 124 7.40 11.12 0.66
C TYR A 124 7.71 10.17 -0.49
N GLY A 125 7.07 10.33 -1.64
CA GLY A 125 7.30 9.49 -2.81
C GLY A 125 8.78 9.43 -3.18
N VAL A 126 9.31 8.22 -3.42
CA VAL A 126 10.71 8.01 -3.79
C VAL A 126 10.77 7.59 -5.26
N PRO A 127 11.33 8.42 -6.14
CA PRO A 127 11.50 8.07 -7.54
C PRO A 127 12.57 6.96 -7.69
N VAL A 128 12.22 5.89 -8.39
CA VAL A 128 13.16 4.78 -8.70
C VAL A 128 13.52 4.73 -10.17
N CYS A 129 12.76 5.41 -11.02
CA CYS A 129 13.06 5.55 -12.45
C CYS A 129 12.45 6.86 -12.99
N GLY A 130 13.08 7.45 -14.00
CA GLY A 130 12.56 8.62 -14.72
C GLY A 130 12.70 9.93 -13.94
N ALA A 131 11.62 10.70 -13.87
CA ALA A 131 11.57 11.99 -13.17
C ALA A 131 11.95 11.85 -11.69
N LYS A 132 12.81 12.76 -11.23
CA LYS A 132 13.41 12.69 -9.88
C LYS A 132 12.61 13.41 -8.80
N ASP A 133 11.54 14.09 -9.15
CA ASP A 133 10.71 14.84 -8.22
C ASP A 133 9.27 14.28 -8.18
N CYS A 134 8.53 14.68 -7.16
CA CYS A 134 7.14 14.33 -6.95
C CYS A 134 6.18 15.50 -7.24
N SER A 135 6.64 16.53 -7.94
CA SER A 135 5.86 17.76 -8.21
C SER A 135 4.59 17.53 -9.02
N ILE A 136 4.47 16.37 -9.65
CA ILE A 136 3.25 15.96 -10.36
C ILE A 136 2.14 15.46 -9.42
N PHE A 137 2.46 15.17 -8.17
CA PHE A 137 1.50 14.69 -7.18
C PHE A 137 1.04 15.86 -6.32
N GLU A 138 -0.21 16.25 -6.49
CA GLU A 138 -0.79 17.32 -5.69
C GLU A 138 -1.03 16.85 -4.25
N GLU A 139 -0.59 17.66 -3.29
CA GLU A 139 -0.88 17.43 -1.87
C GLU A 139 -2.39 17.61 -1.64
N PRO A 140 -3.07 16.64 -1.00
CA PRO A 140 -4.48 16.76 -0.68
C PRO A 140 -4.75 17.96 0.23
N CYS A 141 -5.84 18.68 -0.02
CA CYS A 141 -6.25 19.73 0.87
C CYS A 141 -6.80 19.17 2.20
N ARG A 142 -6.92 20.04 3.20
CA ARG A 142 -7.41 19.66 4.53
C ARG A 142 -8.78 18.99 4.50
N ASP A 143 -9.68 19.45 3.66
CA ASP A 143 -11.04 18.91 3.55
C ASP A 143 -11.04 17.51 2.90
N ASP A 144 -10.16 17.26 1.93
CA ASP A 144 -9.94 15.93 1.36
C ASP A 144 -9.48 14.95 2.44
N ILE A 145 -8.52 15.35 3.27
CA ILE A 145 -7.99 14.53 4.37
C ILE A 145 -9.07 14.22 5.40
N LEU A 146 -9.85 15.22 5.81
CA LEU A 146 -10.97 15.04 6.74
C LEU A 146 -12.00 14.06 6.19
N SER A 147 -12.38 14.21 4.92
CA SER A 147 -13.33 13.33 4.25
C SER A 147 -12.80 11.89 4.14
N ALA A 148 -11.53 11.73 3.82
CA ALA A 148 -10.90 10.41 3.72
C ALA A 148 -10.81 9.70 5.09
N VAL A 149 -10.39 10.42 6.13
CA VAL A 149 -10.36 9.88 7.51
C VAL A 149 -11.74 9.46 7.95
N TRP A 150 -12.76 10.28 7.71
CA TRP A 150 -14.14 9.95 8.07
C TRP A 150 -14.65 8.72 7.33
N SER A 151 -14.43 8.65 6.02
CA SER A 151 -14.80 7.49 5.19
C SER A 151 -14.11 6.20 5.66
N HIS A 152 -12.82 6.30 6.00
CA HIS A 152 -12.04 5.17 6.50
C HIS A 152 -12.54 4.71 7.88
N TYR A 153 -12.82 5.64 8.78
CA TYR A 153 -13.41 5.36 10.07
C TYR A 153 -14.76 4.63 9.96
N GLU A 154 -15.68 5.12 9.12
CA GLU A 154 -16.97 4.47 8.90
C GLU A 154 -16.82 3.07 8.30
N THR A 155 -15.85 2.88 7.42
CA THR A 155 -15.51 1.57 6.86
C THR A 155 -15.04 0.61 7.95
N ILE A 156 -14.09 1.01 8.78
CA ILE A 156 -13.61 0.20 9.91
C ILE A 156 -14.78 -0.11 10.87
N ARG A 157 -15.55 0.90 11.25
CA ARG A 157 -16.71 0.75 12.16
C ARG A 157 -17.74 -0.25 11.62
N LYS A 158 -17.97 -0.25 10.32
CA LYS A 158 -18.89 -1.18 9.65
C LYS A 158 -18.38 -2.62 9.71
N TYR A 159 -17.11 -2.82 9.37
CA TYR A 159 -16.55 -4.16 9.20
C TYR A 159 -15.96 -4.75 10.48
N ALA A 160 -15.52 -3.93 11.43
CA ALA A 160 -14.94 -4.40 12.70
C ALA A 160 -15.88 -5.31 13.49
N LYS A 161 -17.20 -5.10 13.41
CA LYS A 161 -18.21 -5.93 14.08
C LYS A 161 -18.38 -7.33 13.48
N GLN A 162 -17.88 -7.54 12.25
CA GLN A 162 -18.07 -8.76 11.47
C GLN A 162 -16.77 -9.51 11.21
N THR A 163 -15.66 -8.90 11.61
CA THR A 163 -14.32 -9.43 11.29
C THR A 163 -13.78 -10.20 12.47
N ASP A 164 -13.38 -11.43 12.19
CA ASP A 164 -12.61 -12.25 13.12
C ASP A 164 -11.24 -11.59 13.42
N PRO A 165 -10.60 -11.91 14.55
CA PRO A 165 -9.22 -11.52 14.82
C PRO A 165 -8.31 -12.00 13.68
N THR A 166 -7.74 -11.06 12.94
CA THR A 166 -6.87 -11.32 11.79
C THR A 166 -5.76 -10.25 11.74
N LEU A 167 -4.72 -10.47 10.94
CA LEU A 167 -3.73 -9.43 10.64
C LEU A 167 -4.40 -8.15 10.11
N TYR A 168 -5.51 -8.31 9.41
CA TYR A 168 -6.28 -7.21 8.85
C TYR A 168 -6.91 -6.34 9.95
N SER A 169 -7.54 -6.96 10.96
CA SER A 169 -8.13 -6.21 12.09
C SER A 169 -7.06 -5.55 12.97
N CYS A 170 -5.91 -6.17 13.15
CA CYS A 170 -4.75 -5.53 13.80
C CYS A 170 -4.30 -4.29 13.01
N GLY A 171 -4.32 -4.36 11.69
CA GLY A 171 -4.02 -3.23 10.80
C GLY A 171 -4.94 -2.04 11.04
N TRP A 172 -6.22 -2.26 11.28
CA TRP A 172 -7.19 -1.20 11.54
C TRP A 172 -6.90 -0.39 12.81
N LEU A 173 -6.42 -1.03 13.88
CA LEU A 173 -6.04 -0.31 15.10
C LEU A 173 -4.89 0.67 14.83
N LEU A 174 -3.91 0.25 14.04
CA LEU A 174 -2.79 1.09 13.61
C LEU A 174 -3.24 2.18 12.63
N ASP A 175 -4.19 1.88 11.75
CA ASP A 175 -4.78 2.85 10.83
C ASP A 175 -5.59 3.93 11.56
N ILE A 176 -6.33 3.57 12.61
CA ILE A 176 -7.03 4.56 13.46
C ILE A 176 -6.01 5.48 14.12
N ALA A 177 -4.92 4.96 14.67
CA ALA A 177 -3.84 5.77 15.25
C ALA A 177 -3.23 6.71 14.20
N ARG A 178 -2.97 6.22 12.98
CA ARG A 178 -2.47 7.01 11.85
C ARG A 178 -3.44 8.10 11.43
N CYS A 179 -4.73 7.81 11.35
CA CYS A 179 -5.78 8.80 11.07
C CYS A 179 -5.79 9.93 12.09
N ILE A 180 -5.73 9.61 13.38
CA ILE A 180 -5.70 10.60 14.46
C ILE A 180 -4.44 11.48 14.36
N TYR A 181 -3.28 10.86 14.09
CA TYR A 181 -2.03 11.59 13.86
C TYR A 181 -2.18 12.56 12.69
N THR A 182 -2.66 12.07 11.54
CA THR A 182 -2.85 12.87 10.32
C THR A 182 -3.78 14.06 10.56
N LEU A 183 -4.89 13.86 11.28
CA LEU A 183 -5.80 14.95 11.65
C LEU A 183 -5.14 15.99 12.55
N ARG A 184 -4.27 15.58 13.46
CA ARG A 184 -3.64 16.45 14.45
C ARG A 184 -2.49 17.27 13.87
N TYR A 185 -1.67 16.65 13.02
CA TYR A 185 -0.44 17.24 12.52
C TYR A 185 -0.46 17.66 11.05
N ASN A 186 -1.52 17.32 10.32
CA ASN A 186 -1.61 17.47 8.87
C ASN A 186 -0.42 16.83 8.15
N ASP A 187 -0.09 15.62 8.60
CA ASP A 187 1.03 14.83 8.08
C ASP A 187 0.74 13.34 8.19
N VAL A 188 1.51 12.52 7.49
CA VAL A 188 1.35 11.07 7.47
C VAL A 188 2.63 10.38 7.91
N ILE A 189 2.49 9.32 8.70
CA ILE A 189 3.59 8.52 9.22
C ILE A 189 3.31 7.03 9.02
N ALA A 190 4.34 6.20 9.21
CA ALA A 190 4.20 4.75 9.16
C ALA A 190 3.21 4.22 10.20
N LYS A 191 2.54 3.10 9.89
CA LYS A 191 1.61 2.45 10.82
C LYS A 191 2.24 2.11 12.16
N THR A 192 3.47 1.59 12.16
CA THR A 192 4.20 1.28 13.40
C THR A 192 4.48 2.54 14.21
N GLN A 193 4.94 3.61 13.57
CA GLN A 193 5.20 4.89 14.23
C GLN A 193 3.91 5.51 14.79
N ALA A 194 2.80 5.42 14.05
CA ALA A 194 1.50 5.92 14.50
C ALA A 194 1.02 5.18 15.76
N GLY A 195 1.18 3.86 15.80
CA GLY A 195 0.84 3.08 16.97
C GLY A 195 1.70 3.44 18.19
N VAL A 196 3.02 3.59 18.01
CA VAL A 196 3.94 4.03 19.09
C VAL A 196 3.57 5.41 19.58
N TRP A 197 3.38 6.37 18.66
CA TRP A 197 2.94 7.72 18.99
C TRP A 197 1.62 7.74 19.78
N ALA A 198 0.66 6.91 19.40
CA ALA A 198 -0.62 6.84 20.09
C ALA A 198 -0.51 6.33 21.53
N LEU A 199 0.39 5.36 21.79
CA LEU A 199 0.70 4.90 23.16
C LEU A 199 1.41 5.98 23.97
N GLU A 200 2.44 6.61 23.42
CA GLU A 200 3.21 7.67 24.09
C GLU A 200 2.35 8.89 24.48
N ASN A 201 1.28 9.13 23.72
CA ASN A 201 0.37 10.24 23.93
C ASN A 201 -0.95 9.85 24.61
N HIS A 202 -1.08 8.60 25.07
CA HIS A 202 -2.27 8.08 25.75
C HIS A 202 -3.58 8.37 25.00
N ILE A 203 -3.57 8.11 23.68
CA ILE A 203 -4.71 8.44 22.80
C ILE A 203 -5.94 7.57 23.11
N PHE A 204 -5.72 6.33 23.53
CA PHE A 204 -6.77 5.36 23.80
C PHE A 204 -6.87 5.08 25.31
N GLN A 205 -8.11 4.87 25.81
CA GLN A 205 -8.33 4.51 27.21
C GLN A 205 -7.81 3.11 27.53
N ASP A 206 -7.99 2.17 26.61
CA ASP A 206 -7.43 0.82 26.67
C ASP A 206 -6.34 0.70 25.60
N GLU A 207 -5.12 0.60 26.05
CA GLU A 207 -3.95 0.53 25.21
C GLU A 207 -3.55 -0.92 24.84
N ALA A 208 -4.07 -1.91 25.57
CA ALA A 208 -3.66 -3.30 25.39
C ALA A 208 -3.90 -3.84 23.96
N PRO A 209 -5.03 -3.56 23.28
CA PRO A 209 -5.22 -3.99 21.90
C PRO A 209 -4.21 -3.37 20.92
N LEU A 210 -3.87 -2.08 21.11
CA LEU A 210 -2.90 -1.39 20.27
C LEU A 210 -1.47 -1.91 20.49
N MET A 211 -1.08 -2.14 21.75
CA MET A 211 0.21 -2.78 22.08
C MET A 211 0.32 -4.13 21.39
N ARG A 212 -0.75 -4.92 21.42
CA ARG A 212 -0.78 -6.23 20.79
C ARG A 212 -0.66 -6.15 19.26
N ALA A 213 -1.37 -5.21 18.64
CA ALA A 213 -1.27 -4.96 17.20
C ALA A 213 0.16 -4.57 16.78
N LEU A 214 0.85 -3.76 17.60
CA LEU A 214 2.25 -3.40 17.37
C LEU A 214 3.20 -4.59 17.50
N GLU A 215 3.03 -5.45 18.50
CA GLU A 215 3.81 -6.67 18.64
C GLU A 215 3.68 -7.57 17.41
N ILE A 216 2.46 -7.83 16.98
CA ILE A 216 2.17 -8.64 15.79
C ILE A 216 2.79 -8.00 14.54
N ARG A 217 2.69 -6.67 14.39
CA ARG A 217 3.25 -5.97 13.23
C ARG A 217 4.79 -5.98 13.22
N ARG A 218 5.43 -5.92 14.37
CA ARG A 218 6.91 -5.92 14.46
C ARG A 218 7.53 -7.26 14.07
N ALA A 219 6.81 -8.35 14.28
CA ALA A 219 7.28 -9.70 14.03
C ALA A 219 6.24 -10.57 13.27
N PRO A 220 5.76 -10.16 12.09
CA PRO A 220 4.76 -10.92 11.34
C PRO A 220 5.29 -12.29 10.88
N SER A 221 6.60 -12.49 10.81
CA SER A 221 7.24 -13.76 10.50
C SER A 221 7.29 -14.75 11.68
N GLU A 222 6.99 -14.27 12.89
CA GLU A 222 6.83 -15.12 14.09
C GLU A 222 5.42 -15.72 14.20
N ILE A 223 4.52 -15.39 13.26
CA ILE A 223 3.31 -16.19 13.08
C ILE A 223 3.81 -17.57 12.66
N PRO A 224 3.63 -18.60 13.50
CA PRO A 224 4.20 -19.91 13.23
C PRO A 224 3.79 -20.40 11.85
N SER A 225 4.74 -20.98 11.11
CA SER A 225 4.52 -21.47 9.73
C SER A 225 3.47 -22.59 9.64
N GLU A 226 3.06 -23.13 10.76
CA GLU A 226 1.97 -24.09 10.91
C GLU A 226 0.57 -23.47 10.80
N PHE A 227 0.45 -22.15 10.99
CA PHE A 227 -0.81 -21.43 10.81
C PHE A 227 -1.08 -21.15 9.33
N LYS A 228 -1.43 -22.21 8.62
CA LYS A 228 -1.69 -22.17 7.17
C LYS A 228 -3.13 -21.81 6.83
N SER A 229 -4.02 -21.82 7.82
CA SER A 229 -5.43 -21.51 7.62
C SER A 229 -5.87 -20.25 8.38
N ARG A 230 -6.99 -19.69 7.93
CA ARG A 230 -7.63 -18.57 8.63
C ARG A 230 -8.05 -18.94 10.05
N GLU A 231 -8.49 -20.18 10.26
CA GLU A 231 -8.87 -20.72 11.55
C GLU A 231 -7.67 -20.87 12.49
N ASP A 232 -6.51 -21.26 11.96
CA ASP A 232 -5.29 -21.34 12.76
C ASP A 232 -4.83 -19.98 13.25
N ILE A 233 -4.85 -18.97 12.37
CA ILE A 233 -4.54 -17.60 12.72
C ILE A 233 -5.54 -17.06 13.75
N LYS A 234 -6.83 -17.33 13.56
CA LYS A 234 -7.90 -16.95 14.50
C LYS A 234 -7.68 -17.58 15.88
N ARG A 235 -7.41 -18.88 15.95
CA ARG A 235 -7.12 -19.58 17.19
C ARG A 235 -5.91 -18.99 17.90
N TRP A 236 -4.82 -18.78 17.18
CA TRP A 236 -3.59 -18.18 17.72
C TRP A 236 -3.84 -16.75 18.27
N LEU A 237 -4.56 -15.90 17.55
CA LEU A 237 -4.92 -14.57 18.02
C LEU A 237 -5.87 -14.61 19.24
N THR A 238 -6.75 -15.60 19.33
CA THR A 238 -7.65 -15.79 20.46
C THR A 238 -6.92 -16.32 21.70
N GLU A 239 -5.94 -17.20 21.53
CA GLU A 239 -5.10 -17.74 22.61
C GLU A 239 -4.13 -16.70 23.19
N LEU A 240 -3.78 -15.69 22.41
CA LEU A 240 -2.89 -14.60 22.81
C LEU A 240 -3.64 -13.34 23.27
N GLY A 241 -4.93 -13.26 23.03
CA GLY A 241 -5.79 -12.18 23.52
C GLY A 241 -6.11 -12.32 25.00
N PRO A 242 -6.52 -11.23 25.67
CA PRO A 242 -7.00 -11.29 27.04
C PRO A 242 -8.29 -12.06 27.16
#